data_3021bf1ffc89bcb84a0185d455f3d24c
#
_entry.id   3021bf1ffc89bcb84a0185d455f3d24c
#
_cell.length_a   1.000
_cell.length_b   1.000
_cell.length_c   1.000
_cell.angle_alpha   90.00
_cell.angle_beta   90.00
_cell.angle_gamma   90.00
#
_symmetry.space_group_name_H-M   'P 1'
#
loop_
_entity.id
_entity.type
_entity.pdbx_description
1 polymer ?
#
loop_
_entity_poly.entity_id
_entity_poly.type
_entity_poly.pdbx_seq_one_letter_code
_entity_poly.pdbx_strand_id
1 'polypeptide(L)'
;MQEAKHKESRLDFQLERFSFFSDGVFAIAITLLIIEIKVPVIEHATNEELWHSLSEMSLKFLGFLISFAIVGHYWSVHHRIFGYLQKYNATLLWLNLAFLCTVVLLPFSSGLIGEYSSDLHLHIPYVVYVVNVCLVGLMNCILWLYISNPKKSFLTHTISNARIRLGVYRSLVIPLVFLFSLLIFFVSPVVSRFIPLIIPVILHFGLRGAERKANLDDTDSEEIMPGILEGEVETADVEELDVKTSYGNDQSRTS
;
A
#
# COMPACT_ATOMS: atom_id res chain seq x y z
N MET A 1 1.17 -6.29 -36.27
CA MET A 1 1.12 -4.98 -35.57
C MET A 1 -0.25 -4.69 -34.94
N GLN A 2 -1.38 -4.91 -35.62
CA GLN A 2 -2.74 -4.69 -35.08
C GLN A 2 -3.10 -5.67 -33.94
N GLU A 3 -2.75 -6.97 -34.01
CA GLU A 3 -3.02 -7.94 -32.95
C GLU A 3 -2.26 -7.64 -31.65
N ALA A 4 -1.01 -7.18 -31.72
CA ALA A 4 -0.22 -6.78 -30.56
C ALA A 4 -0.87 -5.58 -29.83
N LYS A 5 -1.29 -4.56 -30.58
CA LYS A 5 -1.97 -3.38 -30.06
C LYS A 5 -3.33 -3.71 -29.43
N HIS A 6 -4.07 -4.68 -30.00
CA HIS A 6 -5.34 -5.14 -29.45
C HIS A 6 -5.16 -5.96 -28.17
N LYS A 7 -4.09 -6.76 -28.07
CA LYS A 7 -3.74 -7.54 -26.86
C LYS A 7 -3.30 -6.62 -25.72
N GLU A 8 -2.55 -5.57 -26.00
CA GLU A 8 -2.11 -4.55 -25.06
C GLU A 8 -3.30 -3.79 -24.47
N SER A 9 -4.19 -3.26 -25.30
CA SER A 9 -5.44 -2.61 -24.89
C SER A 9 -6.34 -3.51 -24.03
N ARG A 10 -6.36 -4.82 -24.25
CA ARG A 10 -7.11 -5.78 -23.43
C ARG A 10 -6.51 -5.97 -22.05
N LEU A 11 -5.18 -6.00 -21.94
CA LEU A 11 -4.48 -6.12 -20.66
C LEU A 11 -4.67 -4.88 -19.80
N ASP A 12 -4.56 -3.69 -20.40
CA ASP A 12 -4.78 -2.41 -19.72
C ASP A 12 -6.19 -2.33 -19.14
N PHE A 13 -7.20 -2.68 -19.92
CA PHE A 13 -8.60 -2.71 -19.49
C PHE A 13 -8.83 -3.70 -18.32
N GLN A 14 -8.16 -4.84 -18.33
CA GLN A 14 -8.27 -5.81 -17.23
C GLN A 14 -7.56 -5.34 -15.98
N LEU A 15 -6.41 -4.66 -16.08
CA LEU A 15 -5.71 -4.03 -14.95
C LEU A 15 -6.54 -2.92 -14.33
N GLU A 16 -7.16 -2.06 -15.14
CA GLU A 16 -8.07 -1.03 -14.66
C GLU A 16 -9.24 -1.63 -13.86
N ARG A 17 -9.89 -2.65 -14.39
CA ARG A 17 -10.98 -3.35 -13.68
C ARG A 17 -10.52 -3.96 -12.36
N PHE A 18 -9.31 -4.49 -12.33
CA PHE A 18 -8.73 -5.07 -11.12
C PHE A 18 -8.46 -4.00 -10.05
N SER A 19 -7.94 -2.82 -10.47
CA SER A 19 -7.77 -1.66 -9.59
C SER A 19 -9.12 -1.14 -9.09
N PHE A 20 -10.08 -0.89 -9.98
CA PHE A 20 -11.42 -0.40 -9.63
C PHE A 20 -12.17 -1.32 -8.67
N PHE A 21 -12.05 -2.63 -8.83
CA PHE A 21 -12.61 -3.59 -7.87
C PHE A 21 -12.02 -3.36 -6.46
N SER A 22 -10.69 -3.22 -6.36
CA SER A 22 -10.02 -2.99 -5.09
C SER A 22 -10.45 -1.65 -4.47
N ASP A 23 -10.49 -0.57 -5.27
CA ASP A 23 -10.94 0.75 -4.83
C ASP A 23 -12.39 0.72 -4.33
N GLY A 24 -13.26 -0.05 -5.00
CA GLY A 24 -14.63 -0.29 -4.56
C GLY A 24 -14.71 -0.98 -3.19
N VAL A 25 -13.89 -1.98 -2.94
CA VAL A 25 -13.82 -2.67 -1.64
C VAL A 25 -13.36 -1.72 -0.53
N PHE A 26 -12.33 -0.90 -0.78
CA PHE A 26 -11.88 0.12 0.17
C PHE A 26 -12.98 1.16 0.45
N ALA A 27 -13.69 1.64 -0.57
CA ALA A 27 -14.77 2.60 -0.42
C ALA A 27 -15.91 2.04 0.45
N ILE A 28 -16.26 0.78 0.27
CA ILE A 28 -17.26 0.10 1.10
C ILE A 28 -16.73 -0.06 2.52
N ALA A 29 -15.51 -0.56 2.71
CA ALA A 29 -14.94 -0.77 4.03
C ALA A 29 -14.89 0.53 4.84
N ILE A 30 -14.47 1.65 4.24
CA ILE A 30 -14.36 2.95 4.92
C ILE A 30 -15.73 3.51 5.31
N THR A 31 -16.77 3.27 4.50
CA THR A 31 -18.13 3.72 4.79
C THR A 31 -18.83 2.85 5.82
N LEU A 32 -18.50 1.57 5.91
CA LEU A 32 -19.05 0.67 6.93
C LEU A 32 -18.57 1.03 8.34
N LEU A 33 -17.43 1.69 8.50
CA LEU A 33 -16.91 2.11 9.81
C LEU A 33 -17.91 2.98 10.59
N ILE A 34 -18.63 3.90 9.93
CA ILE A 34 -19.58 4.78 10.63
C ILE A 34 -20.86 4.04 11.07
N ILE A 35 -21.21 2.96 10.41
CA ILE A 35 -22.42 2.16 10.74
C ILE A 35 -22.27 1.49 12.10
N GLU A 36 -21.03 1.21 12.52
CA GLU A 36 -20.74 0.64 13.83
C GLU A 36 -21.00 1.62 14.99
N ILE A 37 -21.14 2.92 14.71
CA ILE A 37 -21.47 3.94 15.71
C ILE A 37 -23.00 4.09 15.76
N LYS A 38 -23.61 3.41 16.74
CA LYS A 38 -25.05 3.46 16.95
C LYS A 38 -25.47 4.79 17.58
N VAL A 39 -26.56 5.37 17.07
CA VAL A 39 -27.18 6.56 17.67
C VAL A 39 -27.73 6.20 19.05
N PRO A 40 -27.45 7.00 20.11
CA PRO A 40 -28.01 6.73 21.44
C PRO A 40 -29.53 6.86 21.43
N VAL A 41 -30.23 5.91 22.04
CA VAL A 41 -31.71 5.90 22.18
C VAL A 41 -31.99 6.28 23.62
N ILE A 42 -32.71 7.42 23.83
CA ILE A 42 -33.08 7.95 25.13
C ILE A 42 -34.61 8.10 25.12
N GLU A 43 -35.35 7.46 26.06
CA GLU A 43 -36.80 7.44 26.08
C GLU A 43 -37.46 8.83 26.28
N HIS A 44 -36.85 9.67 27.13
CA HIS A 44 -37.33 11.04 27.41
C HIS A 44 -36.14 12.01 27.24
N ALA A 45 -35.68 12.20 25.98
CA ALA A 45 -34.47 12.96 25.69
C ALA A 45 -34.58 14.44 26.06
N THR A 46 -33.77 14.88 26.98
CA THR A 46 -33.42 16.29 27.19
C THR A 46 -32.11 16.63 26.47
N ASN A 47 -31.87 17.94 26.22
CA ASN A 47 -30.60 18.36 25.62
C ASN A 47 -29.39 17.97 26.48
N GLU A 48 -29.51 17.96 27.79
CA GLU A 48 -28.46 17.58 28.74
C GLU A 48 -28.13 16.09 28.65
N GLU A 49 -29.15 15.22 28.65
CA GLU A 49 -28.99 13.78 28.55
C GLU A 49 -28.42 13.36 27.19
N LEU A 50 -28.87 14.01 26.11
CA LEU A 50 -28.33 13.76 24.78
C LEU A 50 -26.88 14.19 24.70
N TRP A 51 -26.52 15.36 25.24
CA TRP A 51 -25.13 15.82 25.26
C TRP A 51 -24.24 14.91 26.09
N HIS A 52 -24.72 14.44 27.25
CA HIS A 52 -23.99 13.48 28.09
C HIS A 52 -23.74 12.17 27.32
N SER A 53 -24.76 11.59 26.70
CA SER A 53 -24.63 10.35 25.91
C SER A 53 -23.68 10.52 24.74
N LEU A 54 -23.70 11.65 24.01
CA LEU A 54 -22.77 11.93 22.93
C LEU A 54 -21.31 12.07 23.44
N SER A 55 -21.10 12.68 24.60
CA SER A 55 -19.77 12.80 25.19
C SER A 55 -19.20 11.44 25.64
N GLU A 56 -20.02 10.53 26.12
CA GLU A 56 -19.63 9.15 26.43
C GLU A 56 -19.20 8.36 25.18
N MET A 57 -19.74 8.73 24.01
CA MET A 57 -19.35 8.12 22.73
C MET A 57 -18.02 8.65 22.16
N SER A 58 -17.36 9.63 22.82
CA SER A 58 -16.14 10.26 22.34
C SER A 58 -15.02 9.27 21.98
N LEU A 59 -14.84 8.22 22.80
CA LEU A 59 -13.87 7.14 22.52
C LEU A 59 -14.26 6.28 21.31
N LYS A 60 -15.57 6.07 21.06
CA LYS A 60 -16.06 5.37 19.87
C LYS A 60 -15.74 6.19 18.61
N PHE A 61 -15.97 7.51 18.66
CA PHE A 61 -15.60 8.42 17.56
C PHE A 61 -14.10 8.48 17.33
N LEU A 62 -13.29 8.49 18.37
CA LEU A 62 -11.82 8.43 18.25
C LEU A 62 -11.39 7.13 17.57
N GLY A 63 -11.93 5.99 17.99
CA GLY A 63 -11.67 4.68 17.36
C GLY A 63 -12.06 4.66 15.89
N PHE A 64 -13.21 5.23 15.54
CA PHE A 64 -13.67 5.42 14.17
C PHE A 64 -12.68 6.24 13.35
N LEU A 65 -12.25 7.41 13.84
CA LEU A 65 -11.33 8.30 13.12
C LEU A 65 -9.97 7.64 12.89
N ILE A 66 -9.45 6.90 13.88
CA ILE A 66 -8.21 6.12 13.75
C ILE A 66 -8.38 5.04 12.67
N SER A 67 -9.47 4.26 12.73
CA SER A 67 -9.75 3.20 11.75
C SER A 67 -9.95 3.76 10.35
N PHE A 68 -10.65 4.88 10.21
CA PHE A 68 -10.81 5.61 8.94
C PHE A 68 -9.46 6.02 8.35
N ALA A 69 -8.58 6.60 9.18
CA ALA A 69 -7.24 7.00 8.75
C ALA A 69 -6.38 5.80 8.34
N ILE A 70 -6.50 4.65 9.02
CA ILE A 70 -5.80 3.39 8.69
C ILE A 70 -6.26 2.85 7.33
N VAL A 71 -7.59 2.75 7.11
CA VAL A 71 -8.14 2.29 5.82
C VAL A 71 -7.70 3.23 4.70
N GLY A 72 -7.79 4.54 4.90
CA GLY A 72 -7.36 5.55 3.94
C GLY A 72 -5.85 5.48 3.63
N HIS A 73 -5.02 5.22 4.65
CA HIS A 73 -3.58 5.02 4.45
C HIS A 73 -3.30 3.79 3.57
N TYR A 74 -3.88 2.64 3.90
CA TYR A 74 -3.66 1.41 3.12
C TYR A 74 -4.25 1.51 1.71
N TRP A 75 -5.38 2.20 1.54
CA TRP A 75 -5.89 2.54 0.22
C TRP A 75 -4.87 3.36 -0.59
N SER A 76 -4.31 4.42 0.00
CA SER A 76 -3.33 5.27 -0.67
C SER A 76 -2.06 4.50 -1.04
N VAL A 77 -1.58 3.61 -0.17
CA VAL A 77 -0.42 2.73 -0.45
C VAL A 77 -0.75 1.75 -1.58
N HIS A 78 -1.90 1.08 -1.51
CA HIS A 78 -2.38 0.11 -2.50
C HIS A 78 -2.57 0.78 -3.87
N HIS A 79 -3.27 1.91 -3.93
CA HIS A 79 -3.49 2.69 -5.16
C HIS A 79 -2.16 3.04 -5.84
N ARG A 80 -1.16 3.46 -5.08
CA ARG A 80 0.19 3.76 -5.59
C ARG A 80 0.90 2.52 -6.13
N ILE A 81 0.79 1.38 -5.44
CA ILE A 81 1.38 0.11 -5.89
C ILE A 81 0.78 -0.31 -7.23
N PHE A 82 -0.54 -0.20 -7.37
CA PHE A 82 -1.26 -0.58 -8.58
C PHE A 82 -0.99 0.36 -9.75
N GLY A 83 -0.67 1.62 -9.51
CA GLY A 83 -0.25 2.58 -10.54
C GLY A 83 1.06 2.20 -11.26
N TYR A 84 1.89 1.33 -10.67
CA TYR A 84 3.12 0.83 -11.31
C TYR A 84 2.94 -0.48 -12.08
N LEU A 85 1.76 -1.13 -11.99
CA LEU A 85 1.54 -2.44 -12.60
C LEU A 85 1.29 -2.33 -14.11
N GLN A 86 2.01 -3.14 -14.88
CA GLN A 86 1.77 -3.33 -16.31
C GLN A 86 1.17 -4.69 -16.68
N LYS A 87 1.21 -5.65 -15.76
CA LYS A 87 0.63 -6.98 -15.93
C LYS A 87 0.31 -7.62 -14.58
N TYR A 88 -0.51 -8.66 -14.60
CA TYR A 88 -0.85 -9.43 -13.41
C TYR A 88 -0.93 -10.92 -13.72
N ASN A 89 -0.98 -11.74 -12.69
CA ASN A 89 -1.21 -13.18 -12.79
C ASN A 89 -2.20 -13.65 -11.71
N ALA A 90 -2.61 -14.91 -11.80
CA ALA A 90 -3.56 -15.48 -10.85
C ALA A 90 -3.07 -15.42 -9.39
N THR A 91 -1.78 -15.58 -9.14
CA THR A 91 -1.22 -15.48 -7.77
C THR A 91 -1.36 -14.07 -7.21
N LEU A 92 -1.08 -13.04 -8.03
CA LEU A 92 -1.25 -11.63 -7.62
C LEU A 92 -2.72 -11.33 -7.31
N LEU A 93 -3.64 -11.84 -8.13
CA LEU A 93 -5.08 -11.70 -7.90
C LEU A 93 -5.50 -12.30 -6.55
N TRP A 94 -5.07 -13.52 -6.23
CA TRP A 94 -5.40 -14.16 -4.96
C TRP A 94 -4.74 -13.47 -3.76
N LEU A 95 -3.50 -12.99 -3.89
CA LEU A 95 -2.84 -12.20 -2.84
C LEU A 95 -3.58 -10.89 -2.57
N ASN A 96 -4.05 -10.22 -3.63
CA ASN A 96 -4.85 -9.01 -3.49
C ASN A 96 -6.20 -9.31 -2.81
N LEU A 97 -6.89 -10.38 -3.19
CA LEU A 97 -8.15 -10.79 -2.53
C LEU A 97 -7.92 -11.10 -1.05
N ALA A 98 -6.83 -11.79 -0.70
CA ALA A 98 -6.47 -12.06 0.69
C ALA A 98 -6.20 -10.76 1.47
N PHE A 99 -5.49 -9.81 0.87
CA PHE A 99 -5.28 -8.48 1.44
C PHE A 99 -6.62 -7.75 1.66
N LEU A 100 -7.47 -7.66 0.64
CA LEU A 100 -8.77 -7.01 0.73
C LEU A 100 -9.68 -7.67 1.78
N CYS A 101 -9.62 -8.99 1.95
CA CYS A 101 -10.34 -9.69 3.01
C CYS A 101 -9.95 -9.16 4.41
N THR A 102 -8.65 -8.90 4.65
CA THR A 102 -8.20 -8.33 5.93
C THR A 102 -8.69 -6.88 6.12
N VAL A 103 -8.79 -6.11 5.04
CA VAL A 103 -9.32 -4.73 5.07
C VAL A 103 -10.81 -4.71 5.40
N VAL A 104 -11.60 -5.62 4.80
CA VAL A 104 -13.05 -5.71 5.04
C VAL A 104 -13.39 -6.11 6.49
N LEU A 105 -12.47 -6.74 7.20
CA LEU A 105 -12.64 -7.06 8.62
C LEU A 105 -12.40 -5.85 9.56
N LEU A 106 -11.81 -4.73 9.07
CA LEU A 106 -11.53 -3.56 9.91
C LEU A 106 -12.80 -2.92 10.52
N PRO A 107 -13.92 -2.74 9.79
CA PRO A 107 -15.16 -2.23 10.39
C PRO A 107 -15.62 -3.08 11.58
N PHE A 108 -15.68 -4.40 11.40
CA PHE A 108 -16.07 -5.32 12.47
C PHE A 108 -15.16 -5.19 13.70
N SER A 109 -13.84 -5.25 13.51
CA SER A 109 -12.89 -5.17 14.64
C SER A 109 -12.88 -3.78 15.30
N SER A 110 -13.13 -2.71 14.54
CA SER A 110 -13.32 -1.34 15.05
C SER A 110 -14.62 -1.21 15.85
N GLY A 111 -15.72 -1.76 15.34
CA GLY A 111 -17.01 -1.80 16.03
C GLY A 111 -16.91 -2.57 17.35
N LEU A 112 -16.17 -3.69 17.36
CA LEU A 112 -15.94 -4.48 18.57
C LEU A 112 -15.24 -3.66 19.66
N ILE A 113 -14.20 -2.90 19.34
CA ILE A 113 -13.58 -1.97 20.30
C ILE A 113 -14.56 -0.89 20.74
N GLY A 114 -15.30 -0.31 19.81
CA GLY A 114 -16.28 0.74 20.09
C GLY A 114 -17.35 0.28 21.08
N GLU A 115 -17.92 -0.92 20.88
CA GLU A 115 -18.97 -1.44 21.74
C GLU A 115 -18.51 -1.70 23.18
N TYR A 116 -17.31 -2.24 23.34
CA TYR A 116 -16.71 -2.53 24.65
C TYR A 116 -15.74 -1.46 25.15
N SER A 117 -15.83 -0.22 24.62
CA SER A 117 -14.90 0.87 24.96
C SER A 117 -14.95 1.31 26.42
N SER A 118 -16.10 1.15 27.08
CA SER A 118 -16.32 1.50 28.49
C SER A 118 -15.72 0.49 29.47
N ASP A 119 -15.55 -0.76 29.05
CA ASP A 119 -14.98 -1.82 29.88
C ASP A 119 -13.47 -2.00 29.60
N LEU A 120 -12.68 -1.32 30.41
CA LEU A 120 -11.21 -1.33 30.29
C LEU A 120 -10.56 -2.67 30.69
N HIS A 121 -11.29 -3.57 31.34
CA HIS A 121 -10.79 -4.88 31.75
C HIS A 121 -10.87 -5.91 30.63
N LEU A 122 -11.66 -5.65 29.57
CA LEU A 122 -11.79 -6.54 28.44
C LEU A 122 -10.63 -6.35 27.45
N HIS A 123 -9.74 -7.34 27.38
CA HIS A 123 -8.58 -7.33 26.51
C HIS A 123 -8.92 -7.81 25.09
N ILE A 124 -9.90 -8.70 24.94
CA ILE A 124 -10.22 -9.38 23.67
C ILE A 124 -10.54 -8.38 22.54
N PRO A 125 -11.39 -7.35 22.72
CA PRO A 125 -11.70 -6.41 21.64
C PRO A 125 -10.44 -5.72 21.09
N TYR A 126 -9.56 -5.30 22.00
CA TYR A 126 -8.32 -4.63 21.62
C TYR A 126 -7.34 -5.56 20.89
N VAL A 127 -7.17 -6.78 21.39
CA VAL A 127 -6.32 -7.80 20.76
C VAL A 127 -6.82 -8.14 19.35
N VAL A 128 -8.14 -8.36 19.17
CA VAL A 128 -8.74 -8.67 17.86
C VAL A 128 -8.47 -7.55 16.86
N TYR A 129 -8.61 -6.30 17.28
CA TYR A 129 -8.33 -5.15 16.42
C TYR A 129 -6.85 -5.07 16.04
N VAL A 130 -5.94 -5.20 17.02
CA VAL A 130 -4.49 -5.17 16.77
C VAL A 130 -4.08 -6.29 15.82
N VAL A 131 -4.59 -7.51 16.03
CA VAL A 131 -4.33 -8.64 15.14
C VAL A 131 -4.80 -8.34 13.73
N ASN A 132 -6.01 -7.79 13.56
CA ASN A 132 -6.51 -7.43 12.24
C ASN A 132 -5.65 -6.35 11.56
N VAL A 133 -5.27 -5.28 12.26
CA VAL A 133 -4.37 -4.24 11.75
C VAL A 133 -3.01 -4.84 11.33
N CYS A 134 -2.48 -5.77 12.12
CA CYS A 134 -1.24 -6.47 11.79
C CYS A 134 -1.40 -7.33 10.53
N LEU A 135 -2.53 -8.02 10.36
CA LEU A 135 -2.82 -8.79 9.15
C LEU A 135 -2.92 -7.90 7.91
N VAL A 136 -3.58 -6.75 8.00
CA VAL A 136 -3.64 -5.77 6.90
C VAL A 136 -2.23 -5.34 6.48
N GLY A 137 -1.40 -4.92 7.43
CA GLY A 137 -0.04 -4.47 7.12
C GLY A 137 0.85 -5.59 6.59
N LEU A 138 0.74 -6.79 7.15
CA LEU A 138 1.49 -7.96 6.69
C LEU A 138 1.09 -8.35 5.26
N MET A 139 -0.21 -8.44 4.97
CA MET A 139 -0.70 -8.77 3.62
C MET A 139 -0.30 -7.70 2.61
N ASN A 140 -0.37 -6.42 2.97
CA ASN A 140 0.12 -5.33 2.12
C ASN A 140 1.64 -5.44 1.87
N CYS A 141 2.42 -5.80 2.87
CA CYS A 141 3.86 -6.01 2.75
C CYS A 141 4.18 -7.19 1.80
N ILE A 142 3.48 -8.32 1.97
CA ILE A 142 3.62 -9.50 1.09
C ILE A 142 3.26 -9.14 -0.34
N LEU A 143 2.16 -8.43 -0.55
CA LEU A 143 1.71 -7.96 -1.87
C LEU A 143 2.79 -7.08 -2.52
N TRP A 144 3.33 -6.11 -1.78
CA TRP A 144 4.40 -5.24 -2.25
C TRP A 144 5.67 -6.01 -2.64
N LEU A 145 6.16 -6.89 -1.76
CA LEU A 145 7.35 -7.70 -2.04
C LEU A 145 7.15 -8.65 -3.23
N TYR A 146 5.92 -9.16 -3.42
CA TYR A 146 5.60 -10.01 -4.56
C TYR A 146 5.64 -9.23 -5.88
N ILE A 147 5.10 -8.01 -5.90
CA ILE A 147 5.06 -7.12 -7.07
C ILE A 147 6.47 -6.58 -7.39
N SER A 148 7.23 -6.21 -6.36
CA SER A 148 8.57 -5.63 -6.49
C SER A 148 9.65 -6.64 -6.90
N ASN A 149 9.31 -7.93 -7.08
CA ASN A 149 10.28 -8.94 -7.45
C ASN A 149 10.69 -8.79 -8.94
N PRO A 150 11.95 -8.43 -9.24
CA PRO A 150 12.40 -8.15 -10.60
C PRO A 150 12.26 -9.35 -11.55
N LYS A 151 12.35 -10.59 -11.01
CA LYS A 151 12.18 -11.81 -11.81
C LYS A 151 10.78 -11.96 -12.41
N LYS A 152 9.78 -11.26 -11.89
CA LYS A 152 8.37 -11.37 -12.33
C LYS A 152 7.97 -10.30 -13.33
N SER A 153 8.73 -9.22 -13.43
CA SER A 153 8.50 -8.08 -14.37
C SER A 153 7.04 -7.59 -14.35
N PHE A 154 6.47 -7.35 -13.17
CA PHE A 154 5.12 -6.81 -13.03
C PHE A 154 5.07 -5.30 -13.18
N LEU A 155 6.20 -4.63 -12.95
CA LEU A 155 6.32 -3.18 -12.92
C LEU A 155 6.74 -2.64 -14.28
N THR A 156 6.30 -1.44 -14.59
CA THR A 156 6.61 -0.71 -15.83
C THR A 156 8.10 -0.34 -15.89
N HIS A 157 8.70 -0.05 -14.73
CA HIS A 157 10.13 0.31 -14.62
C HIS A 157 10.78 -0.50 -13.49
N THR A 158 12.08 -0.69 -13.59
CA THR A 158 12.87 -1.26 -12.48
C THR A 158 12.90 -0.25 -11.34
N ILE A 159 12.47 -0.67 -10.16
CA ILE A 159 12.47 0.18 -8.97
C ILE A 159 13.71 -0.06 -8.12
N SER A 160 14.23 1.01 -7.53
CA SER A 160 15.41 0.97 -6.66
C SER A 160 15.16 0.16 -5.38
N ASN A 161 16.23 -0.41 -4.82
CA ASN A 161 16.16 -1.08 -3.52
C ASN A 161 15.70 -0.13 -2.39
N ALA A 162 15.96 1.16 -2.52
CA ALA A 162 15.47 2.17 -1.57
C ALA A 162 13.96 2.28 -1.62
N ARG A 163 13.35 2.26 -2.82
CA ARG A 163 11.90 2.30 -3.00
C ARG A 163 11.23 1.01 -2.50
N ILE A 164 11.86 -0.16 -2.70
CA ILE A 164 11.36 -1.43 -2.14
C ILE A 164 11.29 -1.34 -0.61
N ARG A 165 12.38 -0.88 0.04
CA ARG A 165 12.43 -0.70 1.50
C ARG A 165 11.40 0.31 1.99
N LEU A 166 11.22 1.43 1.28
CA LEU A 166 10.22 2.44 1.62
C LEU A 166 8.81 1.85 1.62
N GLY A 167 8.46 1.01 0.64
CA GLY A 167 7.16 0.33 0.59
C GLY A 167 6.95 -0.63 1.77
N VAL A 168 8.00 -1.36 2.17
CA VAL A 168 7.97 -2.21 3.38
C VAL A 168 7.74 -1.37 4.64
N TYR A 169 8.44 -0.24 4.81
CA TYR A 169 8.21 0.66 5.94
C TYR A 169 6.78 1.20 5.99
N ARG A 170 6.24 1.63 4.85
CA ARG A 170 4.85 2.11 4.75
C ARG A 170 3.83 1.04 5.13
N SER A 171 4.11 -0.22 4.82
CA SER A 171 3.24 -1.35 5.16
C SER A 171 3.28 -1.69 6.65
N LEU A 172 4.45 -1.60 7.30
CA LEU A 172 4.70 -2.14 8.63
C LEU A 172 4.66 -1.11 9.76
N VAL A 173 4.76 0.19 9.48
CA VAL A 173 4.74 1.25 10.51
C VAL A 173 3.50 1.15 11.39
N ILE A 174 2.31 1.04 10.81
CA ILE A 174 1.04 0.95 11.54
C ILE A 174 0.99 -0.31 12.40
N PRO A 175 1.23 -1.54 11.88
CA PRO A 175 1.33 -2.74 12.68
C PRO A 175 2.29 -2.63 13.86
N LEU A 176 3.48 -2.07 13.66
CA LEU A 176 4.50 -1.94 14.72
C LEU A 176 4.04 -1.00 15.83
N VAL A 177 3.40 0.12 15.48
CA VAL A 177 2.82 1.04 16.48
C VAL A 177 1.72 0.36 17.27
N PHE A 178 0.85 -0.44 16.62
CA PHE A 178 -0.21 -1.15 17.32
C PHE A 178 0.30 -2.32 18.17
N LEU A 179 1.33 -3.03 17.73
CA LEU A 179 1.99 -4.05 18.58
C LEU A 179 2.62 -3.42 19.81
N PHE A 180 3.30 -2.28 19.65
CA PHE A 180 3.84 -1.53 20.78
C PHE A 180 2.72 -1.05 21.70
N SER A 181 1.64 -0.53 21.15
CA SER A 181 0.45 -0.12 21.90
C SER A 181 -0.17 -1.28 22.67
N LEU A 182 -0.21 -2.48 22.09
CA LEU A 182 -0.69 -3.69 22.77
C LEU A 182 0.19 -4.09 23.97
N LEU A 183 1.51 -3.92 23.91
CA LEU A 183 2.40 -4.14 25.04
C LEU A 183 2.09 -3.16 26.19
N ILE A 184 1.86 -1.89 25.85
CA ILE A 184 1.48 -0.86 26.85
C ILE A 184 0.07 -1.11 27.41
N PHE A 185 -0.82 -1.73 26.64
CA PHE A 185 -2.18 -2.03 27.08
C PHE A 185 -2.23 -2.88 28.37
N PHE A 186 -1.31 -3.82 28.54
CA PHE A 186 -1.21 -4.63 29.76
C PHE A 186 -0.72 -3.86 30.98
N VAL A 187 -0.12 -2.67 30.78
CA VAL A 187 0.34 -1.79 31.87
C VAL A 187 -0.67 -0.68 32.12
N SER A 188 -1.17 -0.05 31.05
CA SER A 188 -2.13 1.06 31.11
C SER A 188 -3.07 1.03 29.89
N PRO A 189 -4.28 0.47 30.05
CA PRO A 189 -5.26 0.41 28.96
C PRO A 189 -5.67 1.78 28.40
N VAL A 190 -5.65 2.81 29.26
CA VAL A 190 -5.99 4.18 28.85
C VAL A 190 -4.90 4.76 27.94
N VAL A 191 -3.64 4.70 28.36
CA VAL A 191 -2.52 5.26 27.60
C VAL A 191 -2.37 4.57 26.24
N SER A 192 -2.53 3.26 26.19
CA SER A 192 -2.40 2.48 24.96
C SER A 192 -3.32 2.97 23.83
N ARG A 193 -4.53 3.43 24.14
CA ARG A 193 -5.52 3.91 23.15
C ARG A 193 -5.11 5.19 22.43
N PHE A 194 -4.22 5.99 23.06
CA PHE A 194 -3.72 7.24 22.46
C PHE A 194 -2.43 7.05 21.67
N ILE A 195 -1.70 5.94 21.85
CA ILE A 195 -0.45 5.67 21.12
C ILE A 195 -0.63 5.70 19.60
N PRO A 196 -1.71 5.14 19.00
CA PRO A 196 -1.91 5.21 17.55
C PRO A 196 -2.01 6.63 16.98
N LEU A 197 -2.30 7.64 17.78
CA LEU A 197 -2.32 9.04 17.33
C LEU A 197 -0.94 9.56 16.89
N ILE A 198 0.14 8.86 17.24
CA ILE A 198 1.49 9.18 16.75
C ILE A 198 1.72 8.77 15.31
N ILE A 199 0.87 7.90 14.73
CA ILE A 199 1.03 7.35 13.36
C ILE A 199 1.17 8.44 12.30
N PRO A 200 0.30 9.48 12.23
CA PRO A 200 0.45 10.53 11.23
C PRO A 200 1.79 11.27 11.34
N VAL A 201 2.29 11.46 12.56
CA VAL A 201 3.59 12.10 12.82
C VAL A 201 4.73 11.24 12.28
N ILE A 202 4.72 9.93 12.58
CA ILE A 202 5.73 8.99 12.08
C ILE A 202 5.69 8.89 10.56
N LEU A 203 4.50 8.80 9.95
CA LEU A 203 4.34 8.73 8.50
C LEU A 203 4.81 10.03 7.82
N HIS A 204 4.51 11.19 8.43
CA HIS A 204 4.86 12.47 7.85
C HIS A 204 6.36 12.79 7.95
N PHE A 205 6.96 12.63 9.11
CA PHE A 205 8.36 13.00 9.37
C PHE A 205 9.34 11.84 9.15
N GLY A 206 8.97 10.64 9.56
CA GLY A 206 9.86 9.46 9.50
C GLY A 206 10.13 8.98 8.08
N LEU A 207 9.18 9.13 7.15
CA LEU A 207 9.35 8.65 5.78
C LEU A 207 9.88 9.69 4.80
N ARG A 208 9.88 10.99 5.14
CA ARG A 208 10.34 12.06 4.23
C ARG A 208 11.79 11.87 3.73
N GLY A 209 12.69 11.52 4.65
CA GLY A 209 14.10 11.28 4.29
C GLY A 209 14.28 10.07 3.39
N ALA A 210 13.53 8.99 3.66
CA ALA A 210 13.54 7.77 2.85
C ALA A 210 12.88 8.00 1.47
N GLU A 211 11.83 8.81 1.40
CA GLU A 211 11.19 9.22 0.14
C GLU A 211 12.13 10.01 -0.76
N ARG A 212 12.81 11.02 -0.17
CA ARG A 212 13.77 11.84 -0.91
C ARG A 212 14.91 10.98 -1.47
N LYS A 213 15.45 10.06 -0.67
CA LYS A 213 16.48 9.13 -1.12
C LYS A 213 16.00 8.20 -2.24
N ALA A 214 14.80 7.62 -2.09
CA ALA A 214 14.24 6.74 -3.10
C ALA A 214 13.97 7.46 -4.43
N ASN A 215 13.55 8.72 -4.39
CA ASN A 215 13.35 9.53 -5.59
C ASN A 215 14.68 9.85 -6.30
N LEU A 216 15.76 10.15 -5.55
CA LEU A 216 17.09 10.39 -6.13
C LEU A 216 17.63 9.11 -6.78
N ASP A 217 17.58 7.97 -6.08
CA ASP A 217 18.05 6.68 -6.61
C ASP A 217 17.30 6.26 -7.90
N ASP A 218 16.01 6.61 -8.03
CA ASP A 218 15.24 6.30 -9.24
C ASP A 218 15.61 7.24 -10.40
N THR A 219 15.82 8.55 -10.14
CA THR A 219 16.24 9.53 -11.15
C THR A 219 17.62 9.16 -11.73
N ASP A 220 18.56 8.81 -10.86
CA ASP A 220 19.90 8.36 -11.28
C ASP A 220 19.83 7.08 -12.13
N SER A 221 18.88 6.18 -11.83
CA SER A 221 18.67 4.94 -12.59
C SER A 221 18.06 5.19 -13.98
N GLU A 222 17.20 6.19 -14.11
CA GLU A 222 16.61 6.59 -15.39
C GLU A 222 17.62 7.35 -16.29
N GLU A 223 18.53 8.10 -15.70
CA GLU A 223 19.53 8.89 -16.43
C GLU A 223 20.69 8.02 -16.97
N ILE A 224 20.99 6.89 -16.31
CA ILE A 224 22.04 5.94 -16.72
C ILE A 224 21.59 5.07 -17.92
N MET A 225 20.30 4.75 -18.06
CA MET A 225 19.79 3.87 -19.13
C MET A 225 19.95 4.43 -20.55
N PRO A 226 19.68 5.72 -20.86
CA PRO A 226 19.93 6.28 -22.20
C PRO A 226 21.42 6.23 -22.60
N GLY A 227 22.34 6.53 -21.69
CA GLY A 227 23.76 6.52 -21.97
C GLY A 227 24.35 5.14 -22.30
N ILE A 228 23.78 4.08 -21.76
CA ILE A 228 24.19 2.69 -22.07
C ILE A 228 23.72 2.29 -23.47
N LEU A 229 22.48 2.65 -23.84
CA LEU A 229 21.92 2.35 -25.15
C LEU A 229 22.63 3.15 -26.26
N GLU A 230 22.99 4.41 -26.01
CA GLU A 230 23.78 5.22 -26.97
C GLU A 230 25.20 4.66 -27.12
N GLY A 231 25.86 4.20 -26.05
CA GLY A 231 27.17 3.58 -26.10
C GLY A 231 27.19 2.23 -26.82
N GLU A 232 26.13 1.40 -26.70
CA GLU A 232 26.01 0.13 -27.43
C GLU A 232 25.75 0.37 -28.94
N VAL A 233 25.00 1.39 -29.31
CA VAL A 233 24.74 1.76 -30.71
C VAL A 233 26.04 2.28 -31.35
N GLU A 234 26.81 3.11 -30.65
CA GLU A 234 28.05 3.66 -31.17
C GLU A 234 29.13 2.58 -31.39
N THR A 235 29.21 1.59 -30.49
CA THR A 235 30.12 0.45 -30.65
C THR A 235 29.69 -0.52 -31.76
N ALA A 236 28.37 -0.73 -31.95
CA ALA A 236 27.85 -1.57 -33.03
C ALA A 236 28.11 -0.95 -34.42
N ASP A 237 27.94 0.35 -34.57
CA ASP A 237 28.20 1.07 -35.83
C ASP A 237 29.68 1.07 -36.20
N VAL A 238 30.59 1.11 -35.23
CA VAL A 238 32.08 1.02 -35.47
C VAL A 238 32.48 -0.39 -35.90
N GLU A 239 31.86 -1.44 -35.31
CA GLU A 239 32.17 -2.82 -35.66
C GLU A 239 31.63 -3.20 -37.06
N GLU A 240 30.44 -2.64 -37.47
CA GLU A 240 29.88 -2.84 -38.80
C GLU A 240 30.67 -2.11 -39.90
N LEU A 241 31.30 -0.97 -39.59
CA LEU A 241 32.21 -0.23 -40.50
C LEU A 241 33.54 -0.95 -40.71
N ASP A 242 34.13 -1.56 -39.66
CA ASP A 242 35.38 -2.31 -39.76
C ASP A 242 35.22 -3.61 -40.60
N VAL A 243 34.07 -4.29 -40.47
CA VAL A 243 33.73 -5.49 -41.26
C VAL A 243 33.58 -5.12 -42.74
N LYS A 244 32.93 -4.00 -43.10
CA LYS A 244 32.73 -3.58 -44.49
C LYS A 244 34.07 -3.12 -45.14
N THR A 245 35.01 -2.53 -44.40
CA THR A 245 36.31 -2.18 -44.91
C THR A 245 37.22 -3.40 -45.12
N SER A 246 37.09 -4.45 -44.29
CA SER A 246 37.84 -5.71 -44.45
C SER A 246 37.42 -6.52 -45.69
N TYR A 247 36.12 -6.53 -46.05
CA TYR A 247 35.64 -7.22 -47.26
C TYR A 247 35.81 -6.45 -48.57
N GLY A 248 35.96 -5.11 -48.49
CA GLY A 248 36.17 -4.26 -49.68
C GLY A 248 37.57 -4.34 -50.32
N ASN A 249 38.55 -4.81 -49.57
CA ASN A 249 39.97 -4.81 -50.01
C ASN A 249 40.38 -6.12 -50.71
N ASP A 250 39.57 -7.17 -50.71
CA ASP A 250 39.94 -8.48 -51.27
C ASP A 250 39.44 -8.70 -52.72
N GLN A 251 38.64 -7.74 -53.30
CA GLN A 251 38.16 -7.84 -54.68
C GLN A 251 38.98 -7.11 -55.75
N SER A 252 40.05 -6.39 -55.36
CA SER A 252 40.88 -5.61 -56.31
C SER A 252 42.21 -6.29 -56.68
N ARG A 253 42.41 -7.60 -56.35
CA ARG A 253 43.63 -8.32 -56.64
C ARG A 253 43.50 -9.53 -57.59
N THR A 254 42.39 -9.67 -58.31
CA THR A 254 42.26 -10.69 -59.38
C THR A 254 41.70 -10.06 -60.62
N SER A 255 42.60 -9.40 -61.36
CA SER A 255 42.50 -9.18 -62.82
C SER A 255 43.87 -8.82 -63.36
#